data_bfe910c4de58dadcf29cbc2cbc902cb8
#
_entry.id   bfe910c4de58dadcf29cbc2cbc902cb8
#
_cell.length_a   1.000
_cell.length_b   1.000
_cell.length_c   1.000
_cell.angle_alpha   90.00
_cell.angle_beta   90.00
_cell.angle_gamma   90.00
#
_symmetry.space_group_name_H-M   'P 1'
#
loop_
_entity.id
_entity.type
_entity.pdbx_description
1 polymer ?
#
loop_
_entity_poly.entity_id
_entity_poly.type
_entity_poly.pdbx_seq_one_letter_code
_entity_poly.pdbx_strand_id
1 'polypeptide(L)'
;MKYLLVFLSVAFLNVSITSAQDVTFAKDIAPIVFKHCTSCHREGEIAPFPLTSYDEIKSRGPFIQYVTTSKYMPPWKPQQGIQHYQKENYLSDDEIGLITQWVDAGMPRGNAAEEPELPVFPEGSQVGTPDLVVTFSQSYLHKGTGVDEYRYFVIPTNLTEAKYLTALEVRPGNKKVVHHTLVWADSTDASKQADAATPEYGYEGSGGSAAGSLDNQLPGYVPGQKPIVYKDGLAIRIPKQSDLLLQMHYAPSFTDELDSTTINLFFSKEPPKRIVKTYVVLPLPQIISEAFIIQANKVKEFHGKIPISTKTTLLGLGPHCHLLGQNWHVFAVRPGKDTVELIKINEWDFNWQGSYNFVKPIILPAGSVIHALATYDNTTDNINNPNNPPKLISWGEKTSDEMYYLPLIFMEYKTGDEDLNFLDETLAVDYQKDDNSGTVLYPVYPNPAGNETNIYFTLDNIEKMTLTIMNEQGVIMDSPFKSKLYASGQHITKLNTQDYKSGFYFVILDNGIKKMTQKFVITR
;
A
#
# COMPACT_ATOMS: atom_id res chain seq x y z
N MET A 1 -31.68 -43.13 70.95
CA MET A 1 -31.81 -42.92 69.51
C MET A 1 -31.66 -41.43 69.22
N LYS A 2 -30.47 -41.04 68.68
CA LYS A 2 -30.18 -39.65 68.29
C LYS A 2 -30.19 -39.61 66.78
N TYR A 3 -31.14 -38.82 66.22
CA TYR A 3 -31.19 -38.58 64.79
C TYR A 3 -30.24 -37.44 64.42
N LEU A 4 -29.30 -37.74 63.54
CA LEU A 4 -28.34 -36.79 62.94
C LEU A 4 -28.96 -36.27 61.63
N LEU A 5 -29.35 -35.01 61.59
CA LEU A 5 -29.81 -34.30 60.40
C LEU A 5 -28.59 -33.76 59.65
N VAL A 6 -28.30 -34.31 58.47
CA VAL A 6 -27.29 -33.81 57.55
C VAL A 6 -27.94 -32.77 56.65
N PHE A 7 -27.54 -31.50 56.76
CA PHE A 7 -27.90 -30.43 55.83
C PHE A 7 -26.98 -30.49 54.63
N LEU A 8 -27.54 -30.84 53.49
CA LEU A 8 -26.83 -30.77 52.19
C LEU A 8 -26.95 -29.33 51.65
N SER A 9 -25.87 -28.55 51.74
CA SER A 9 -25.78 -27.21 51.12
C SER A 9 -25.53 -27.37 49.64
N VAL A 10 -26.50 -27.12 48.78
CA VAL A 10 -26.32 -27.01 47.32
C VAL A 10 -25.78 -25.63 47.02
N ALA A 11 -24.48 -25.56 46.70
CA ALA A 11 -23.88 -24.33 46.19
C ALA A 11 -24.27 -24.15 44.72
N PHE A 12 -25.14 -23.19 44.45
CA PHE A 12 -25.38 -22.73 43.09
C PHE A 12 -24.15 -21.97 42.56
N LEU A 13 -23.36 -22.60 41.74
CA LEU A 13 -22.37 -21.88 40.90
C LEU A 13 -23.16 -21.02 39.90
N ASN A 14 -23.20 -19.71 40.13
CA ASN A 14 -23.56 -18.76 39.11
C ASN A 14 -22.42 -18.71 38.05
N VAL A 15 -22.55 -19.49 37.02
CA VAL A 15 -21.76 -19.32 35.79
C VAL A 15 -22.30 -18.04 35.14
N SER A 16 -21.60 -16.93 35.35
CA SER A 16 -21.83 -15.71 34.55
C SER A 16 -21.36 -16.06 33.13
N ILE A 17 -22.33 -16.37 32.26
CA ILE A 17 -22.09 -16.41 30.81
C ILE A 17 -21.81 -14.96 30.44
N THR A 18 -20.54 -14.60 30.33
CA THR A 18 -20.15 -13.39 29.61
C THR A 18 -20.62 -13.59 28.18
N SER A 19 -21.73 -12.93 27.81
CA SER A 19 -22.13 -12.81 26.42
C SER A 19 -20.96 -12.20 25.69
N ALA A 20 -20.29 -12.99 24.85
CA ALA A 20 -19.40 -12.41 23.85
C ALA A 20 -20.28 -11.43 23.05
N GLN A 21 -19.86 -10.19 22.98
CA GLN A 21 -20.60 -9.16 22.26
C GLN A 21 -20.69 -9.61 20.81
N ASP A 22 -21.89 -9.83 20.30
CA ASP A 22 -22.10 -10.33 18.94
C ASP A 22 -21.49 -9.35 17.93
N VAL A 23 -20.59 -9.85 17.11
CA VAL A 23 -19.98 -9.08 16.01
C VAL A 23 -21.08 -8.76 15.00
N THR A 24 -21.27 -7.48 14.67
CA THR A 24 -22.31 -7.02 13.76
C THR A 24 -21.73 -6.26 12.57
N PHE A 25 -22.48 -6.24 11.46
CA PHE A 25 -22.06 -5.49 10.28
C PHE A 25 -21.88 -4.00 10.58
N ALA A 26 -22.90 -3.35 11.10
CA ALA A 26 -22.94 -1.91 11.27
C ALA A 26 -21.78 -1.38 12.11
N LYS A 27 -21.46 -2.08 13.21
CA LYS A 27 -20.46 -1.62 14.16
C LYS A 27 -19.05 -2.09 13.84
N ASP A 28 -18.90 -3.36 13.42
CA ASP A 28 -17.60 -4.02 13.41
C ASP A 28 -17.07 -4.25 11.97
N ILE A 29 -17.95 -4.58 11.00
CA ILE A 29 -17.56 -4.98 9.66
C ILE A 29 -17.59 -3.84 8.65
N ALA A 30 -18.63 -2.98 8.70
CA ALA A 30 -18.72 -1.84 7.79
C ALA A 30 -17.49 -0.92 7.86
N PRO A 31 -16.95 -0.57 9.05
CA PRO A 31 -15.71 0.21 9.13
C PRO A 31 -14.54 -0.44 8.42
N ILE A 32 -14.37 -1.77 8.57
CA ILE A 32 -13.29 -2.53 7.94
C ILE A 32 -13.45 -2.52 6.42
N VAL A 33 -14.64 -2.92 5.92
CA VAL A 33 -14.90 -3.04 4.48
C VAL A 33 -14.86 -1.68 3.81
N PHE A 34 -15.43 -0.63 4.41
CA PHE A 34 -15.45 0.70 3.84
C PHE A 34 -14.05 1.31 3.75
N LYS A 35 -13.17 1.04 4.71
CA LYS A 35 -11.78 1.49 4.72
C LYS A 35 -10.92 0.74 3.70
N HIS A 36 -11.01 -0.58 3.63
CA HIS A 36 -10.05 -1.43 2.93
C HIS A 36 -10.51 -1.91 1.56
N CYS A 37 -11.83 -1.99 1.28
CA CYS A 37 -12.35 -2.64 0.10
C CYS A 37 -13.01 -1.67 -0.91
N THR A 38 -13.74 -0.65 -0.43
CA THR A 38 -14.57 0.20 -1.28
C THR A 38 -13.79 1.10 -2.23
N SER A 39 -12.48 1.31 -2.02
CA SER A 39 -11.65 2.03 -2.99
C SER A 39 -11.64 1.35 -4.37
N CYS A 40 -11.78 0.04 -4.43
CA CYS A 40 -11.85 -0.76 -5.65
C CYS A 40 -13.23 -1.37 -5.87
N HIS A 41 -13.90 -1.82 -4.79
CA HIS A 41 -15.19 -2.48 -4.83
C HIS A 41 -16.35 -1.48 -4.72
N ARG A 42 -16.54 -0.65 -5.75
CA ARG A 42 -17.69 0.25 -5.95
C ARG A 42 -18.02 0.35 -7.43
N GLU A 43 -19.19 0.89 -7.73
CA GLU A 43 -19.62 1.08 -9.11
C GLU A 43 -18.62 1.92 -9.93
N GLY A 44 -18.33 1.49 -11.14
CA GLY A 44 -17.38 2.17 -12.05
C GLY A 44 -15.89 1.98 -11.72
N GLU A 45 -15.55 1.16 -10.74
CA GLU A 45 -14.17 0.81 -10.42
C GLU A 45 -13.76 -0.58 -10.91
N ILE A 46 -12.48 -0.94 -10.72
CA ILE A 46 -11.87 -2.15 -11.31
C ILE A 46 -12.45 -3.45 -10.80
N ALA A 47 -12.93 -3.50 -9.54
CA ALA A 47 -13.41 -4.74 -8.96
C ALA A 47 -14.72 -5.21 -9.62
N PRO A 48 -14.93 -6.53 -9.76
CA PRO A 48 -16.06 -7.09 -10.53
C PRO A 48 -17.42 -6.91 -9.86
N PHE A 49 -17.48 -6.41 -8.63
CA PHE A 49 -18.71 -6.18 -7.87
C PHE A 49 -18.51 -5.11 -6.79
N PRO A 50 -19.54 -4.36 -6.44
CA PRO A 50 -19.48 -3.41 -5.33
C PRO A 50 -19.58 -4.09 -3.96
N LEU A 51 -19.03 -3.41 -2.93
CA LEU A 51 -19.12 -3.74 -1.51
C LEU A 51 -19.45 -2.47 -0.71
N THR A 52 -20.49 -1.75 -1.14
CA THR A 52 -20.88 -0.44 -0.61
C THR A 52 -22.12 -0.47 0.28
N SER A 53 -22.74 -1.65 0.43
CA SER A 53 -23.92 -1.85 1.25
C SER A 53 -23.90 -3.17 2.01
N TYR A 54 -24.69 -3.25 3.09
CA TYR A 54 -24.86 -4.48 3.85
C TYR A 54 -25.27 -5.68 2.98
N ASP A 55 -26.23 -5.49 2.09
CA ASP A 55 -26.77 -6.59 1.27
C ASP A 55 -25.73 -7.11 0.26
N GLU A 56 -24.94 -6.22 -0.34
CA GLU A 56 -23.84 -6.59 -1.24
C GLU A 56 -22.76 -7.39 -0.51
N ILE A 57 -22.36 -6.94 0.68
CA ILE A 57 -21.32 -7.57 1.49
C ILE A 57 -21.83 -8.90 2.05
N LYS A 58 -23.05 -8.94 2.60
CA LYS A 58 -23.66 -10.16 3.12
C LYS A 58 -23.80 -11.24 2.05
N SER A 59 -24.22 -10.88 0.84
CA SER A 59 -24.37 -11.82 -0.28
C SER A 59 -23.08 -12.53 -0.66
N ARG A 60 -21.93 -11.97 -0.26
CA ARG A 60 -20.57 -12.46 -0.55
C ARG A 60 -19.78 -12.81 0.70
N GLY A 61 -20.40 -12.82 1.87
CA GLY A 61 -19.75 -13.03 3.16
C GLY A 61 -18.78 -14.21 3.21
N PRO A 62 -19.19 -15.44 2.84
CA PRO A 62 -18.28 -16.60 2.82
C PRO A 62 -17.10 -16.44 1.85
N PHE A 63 -17.30 -15.77 0.72
CA PHE A 63 -16.22 -15.48 -0.21
C PHE A 63 -15.26 -14.42 0.35
N ILE A 64 -15.77 -13.36 0.98
CA ILE A 64 -14.97 -12.34 1.66
C ILE A 64 -14.13 -12.99 2.77
N GLN A 65 -14.74 -13.85 3.60
CA GLN A 65 -14.02 -14.63 4.62
C GLN A 65 -12.86 -15.43 4.01
N TYR A 66 -13.11 -16.14 2.93
CA TYR A 66 -12.09 -16.95 2.26
C TYR A 66 -10.92 -16.08 1.75
N VAL A 67 -11.19 -15.01 1.01
CA VAL A 67 -10.14 -14.18 0.40
C VAL A 67 -9.38 -13.33 1.42
N THR A 68 -9.98 -13.02 2.57
CA THR A 68 -9.30 -12.29 3.65
C THR A 68 -8.47 -13.22 4.53
N THR A 69 -8.96 -14.40 4.87
CA THR A 69 -8.19 -15.41 5.64
C THR A 69 -7.00 -15.94 4.84
N SER A 70 -7.13 -16.10 3.53
CA SER A 70 -6.01 -16.44 2.63
C SER A 70 -5.08 -15.26 2.34
N LYS A 71 -5.37 -14.05 2.84
CA LYS A 71 -4.64 -12.79 2.58
C LYS A 71 -4.52 -12.48 1.07
N TYR A 72 -5.45 -12.99 0.27
CA TYR A 72 -5.58 -12.64 -1.14
C TYR A 72 -6.15 -11.22 -1.32
N MET A 73 -7.08 -10.82 -0.45
CA MET A 73 -7.66 -9.48 -0.40
C MET A 73 -7.56 -8.86 1.01
N PRO A 74 -7.27 -7.55 1.12
CA PRO A 74 -6.82 -6.62 0.07
C PRO A 74 -5.49 -7.04 -0.56
N PRO A 75 -5.21 -6.63 -1.82
CA PRO A 75 -3.98 -7.04 -2.52
C PRO A 75 -2.75 -6.30 -1.97
N TRP A 76 -2.12 -6.86 -0.96
CA TRP A 76 -0.91 -6.33 -0.34
C TRP A 76 0.15 -7.42 -0.22
N LYS A 77 1.18 -7.36 -1.05
CA LYS A 77 2.19 -8.41 -1.18
C LYS A 77 3.45 -8.22 -0.32
N PRO A 78 3.87 -6.99 0.05
CA PRO A 78 5.01 -6.82 0.95
C PRO A 78 4.78 -7.47 2.30
N GLN A 79 5.81 -8.14 2.82
CA GLN A 79 5.80 -8.71 4.15
C GLN A 79 5.65 -7.59 5.19
N GLN A 80 4.66 -7.72 6.06
CA GLN A 80 4.39 -6.77 7.13
C GLN A 80 5.55 -6.73 8.14
N GLY A 81 5.76 -5.55 8.74
CA GLY A 81 6.74 -5.37 9.82
C GLY A 81 8.20 -5.23 9.37
N ILE A 82 8.49 -5.24 8.06
CA ILE A 82 9.83 -5.01 7.51
C ILE A 82 10.07 -3.51 7.32
N GLN A 83 9.18 -2.85 6.61
CA GLN A 83 9.14 -1.40 6.41
C GLN A 83 7.70 -0.92 6.49
N HIS A 84 7.53 0.40 6.63
CA HIS A 84 6.24 1.07 6.50
C HIS A 84 6.19 1.85 5.20
N TYR A 85 5.14 1.60 4.44
CA TYR A 85 4.94 2.27 3.16
C TYR A 85 3.74 3.22 3.22
N GLN A 86 3.79 4.25 2.40
CA GLN A 86 2.63 5.13 2.25
C GLN A 86 1.44 4.34 1.69
N LYS A 87 0.26 4.60 2.26
CA LYS A 87 -1.00 3.99 1.80
C LYS A 87 -1.02 2.46 1.84
N GLU A 88 -0.39 1.87 2.85
CA GLU A 88 -0.53 0.45 3.15
C GLU A 88 -2.02 0.07 3.20
N ASN A 89 -2.35 -1.06 2.58
CA ASN A 89 -3.72 -1.55 2.57
C ASN A 89 -3.76 -3.07 2.79
N TYR A 90 -3.67 -3.48 4.04
CA TYR A 90 -3.84 -4.87 4.46
C TYR A 90 -4.73 -4.92 5.71
N LEU A 91 -5.30 -6.09 5.99
CA LEU A 91 -6.06 -6.34 7.21
C LEU A 91 -5.15 -6.88 8.30
N SER A 92 -5.35 -6.42 9.53
CA SER A 92 -4.77 -7.05 10.72
C SER A 92 -5.40 -8.42 10.96
N ASP A 93 -4.72 -9.28 11.71
CA ASP A 93 -5.27 -10.59 12.08
C ASP A 93 -6.55 -10.45 12.92
N ASP A 94 -6.70 -9.38 13.69
CA ASP A 94 -7.93 -9.05 14.43
C ASP A 94 -9.09 -8.69 13.48
N GLU A 95 -8.85 -7.85 12.46
CA GLU A 95 -9.88 -7.51 11.45
C GLU A 95 -10.31 -8.74 10.66
N ILE A 96 -9.38 -9.62 10.30
CA ILE A 96 -9.68 -10.92 9.66
C ILE A 96 -10.51 -11.80 10.61
N GLY A 97 -10.15 -11.81 11.91
CA GLY A 97 -10.88 -12.52 12.95
C GLY A 97 -12.32 -12.03 13.09
N LEU A 98 -12.55 -10.70 13.09
CA LEU A 98 -13.89 -10.11 13.12
C LEU A 98 -14.74 -10.49 11.92
N ILE A 99 -14.18 -10.44 10.71
CA ILE A 99 -14.87 -10.87 9.48
C ILE A 99 -15.28 -12.34 9.60
N THR A 100 -14.37 -13.20 10.06
CA THR A 100 -14.62 -14.63 10.24
C THR A 100 -15.76 -14.87 11.25
N GLN A 101 -15.69 -14.24 12.42
CA GLN A 101 -16.72 -14.37 13.45
C GLN A 101 -18.10 -13.89 12.96
N TRP A 102 -18.13 -12.78 12.22
CA TRP A 102 -19.36 -12.25 11.66
C TRP A 102 -20.02 -13.20 10.67
N VAL A 103 -19.23 -13.80 9.77
CA VAL A 103 -19.72 -14.76 8.78
C VAL A 103 -20.24 -16.02 9.47
N ASP A 104 -19.48 -16.57 10.43
CA ASP A 104 -19.83 -17.77 11.18
C ASP A 104 -21.10 -17.55 12.05
N ALA A 105 -21.34 -16.34 12.53
CA ALA A 105 -22.55 -15.96 13.27
C ALA A 105 -23.79 -15.72 12.37
N GLY A 106 -23.70 -15.96 11.04
CA GLY A 106 -24.80 -15.77 10.10
C GLY A 106 -24.98 -14.32 9.63
N MET A 107 -23.96 -13.51 9.79
CA MET A 107 -23.84 -12.14 9.24
C MET A 107 -24.93 -11.19 9.76
N PRO A 108 -25.08 -11.01 11.09
CA PRO A 108 -26.08 -10.11 11.64
C PRO A 108 -25.76 -8.64 11.28
N ARG A 109 -26.80 -7.86 10.92
CA ARG A 109 -26.62 -6.45 10.57
C ARG A 109 -26.27 -5.58 11.79
N GLY A 110 -26.90 -5.85 12.92
CA GLY A 110 -26.82 -4.97 14.07
C GLY A 110 -27.73 -3.74 13.91
N ASN A 111 -27.45 -2.70 14.70
CA ASN A 111 -28.19 -1.44 14.66
C ASN A 111 -27.69 -0.58 13.48
N ALA A 112 -28.55 -0.33 12.50
CA ALA A 112 -28.19 0.46 11.32
C ALA A 112 -27.77 1.92 11.63
N ALA A 113 -28.13 2.45 12.80
CA ALA A 113 -27.67 3.78 13.22
C ALA A 113 -26.19 3.83 13.63
N GLU A 114 -25.54 2.68 13.82
CA GLU A 114 -24.11 2.56 14.12
C GLU A 114 -23.26 2.36 12.86
N GLU A 115 -23.90 2.18 11.70
CA GLU A 115 -23.22 2.01 10.44
C GLU A 115 -22.53 3.33 10.03
N PRO A 116 -21.21 3.32 9.75
CA PRO A 116 -20.51 4.52 9.33
C PRO A 116 -21.00 4.97 7.95
N GLU A 117 -20.85 6.25 7.67
CA GLU A 117 -21.06 6.76 6.32
C GLU A 117 -20.05 6.14 5.34
N LEU A 118 -20.52 5.86 4.13
CA LEU A 118 -19.63 5.41 3.05
C LEU A 118 -18.63 6.51 2.72
N PRO A 119 -17.34 6.20 2.51
CA PRO A 119 -16.35 7.19 2.11
C PRO A 119 -16.76 7.92 0.84
N VAL A 120 -16.58 9.23 0.83
CA VAL A 120 -16.80 10.05 -0.38
C VAL A 120 -15.61 9.85 -1.32
N PHE A 121 -15.89 9.44 -2.53
CA PHE A 121 -14.89 9.27 -3.58
C PHE A 121 -14.98 10.44 -4.56
N PRO A 122 -13.90 11.23 -4.76
CA PRO A 122 -13.91 12.33 -5.70
C PRO A 122 -14.16 11.86 -7.14
N GLU A 123 -15.04 12.55 -7.85
CA GLU A 123 -15.17 12.37 -9.29
C GLU A 123 -13.99 13.02 -10.03
N GLY A 124 -13.57 12.42 -11.15
CA GLY A 124 -12.49 12.93 -11.99
C GLY A 124 -11.09 12.70 -11.46
N SER A 125 -10.72 13.21 -10.30
CA SER A 125 -9.37 13.04 -9.73
C SER A 125 -9.41 12.72 -8.25
N GLN A 126 -8.54 11.79 -7.81
CA GLN A 126 -8.32 11.45 -6.39
C GLN A 126 -7.35 12.43 -5.69
N VAL A 127 -6.65 13.26 -6.45
CA VAL A 127 -5.62 14.18 -5.92
C VAL A 127 -6.18 15.59 -5.73
N GLY A 128 -7.18 15.98 -6.51
CA GLY A 128 -7.78 17.31 -6.51
C GLY A 128 -7.88 17.87 -7.92
N THR A 129 -7.90 19.20 -8.08
CA THR A 129 -7.98 19.83 -9.40
C THR A 129 -6.62 19.79 -10.10
N PRO A 130 -6.50 19.11 -11.27
CA PRO A 130 -5.24 19.06 -12.01
C PRO A 130 -4.85 20.43 -12.60
N ASP A 131 -3.55 20.68 -12.73
CA ASP A 131 -3.03 21.85 -13.44
C ASP A 131 -3.03 21.66 -14.95
N LEU A 132 -2.88 20.41 -15.40
CA LEU A 132 -2.93 20.04 -16.82
C LEU A 132 -3.59 18.66 -16.93
N VAL A 133 -4.54 18.55 -17.84
CA VAL A 133 -5.17 17.29 -18.22
C VAL A 133 -4.80 17.00 -19.67
N VAL A 134 -4.24 15.83 -19.92
CA VAL A 134 -3.97 15.33 -21.28
C VAL A 134 -4.69 14.00 -21.49
N THR A 135 -5.20 13.80 -22.68
CA THR A 135 -6.05 12.65 -23.03
C THR A 135 -5.59 12.08 -24.37
N PHE A 136 -5.85 10.82 -24.61
CA PHE A 136 -5.70 10.21 -25.92
C PHE A 136 -6.35 11.07 -27.00
N SER A 137 -5.67 11.27 -28.12
CA SER A 137 -6.19 12.10 -29.22
C SER A 137 -7.41 11.47 -29.90
N GLN A 138 -7.57 10.16 -29.77
CA GLN A 138 -8.73 9.37 -30.20
C GLN A 138 -8.85 8.12 -29.31
N SER A 139 -10.05 7.54 -29.25
CA SER A 139 -10.23 6.27 -28.53
C SER A 139 -9.45 5.15 -29.22
N TYR A 140 -8.77 4.36 -28.43
CA TYR A 140 -8.06 3.17 -28.87
C TYR A 140 -8.97 1.93 -28.80
N LEU A 141 -8.97 1.11 -29.83
CA LEU A 141 -9.73 -0.13 -29.89
C LEU A 141 -8.82 -1.32 -29.58
N HIS A 142 -8.88 -1.80 -28.32
CA HIS A 142 -8.29 -3.06 -27.92
C HIS A 142 -9.14 -4.23 -28.44
N LYS A 143 -8.56 -5.05 -29.28
CA LYS A 143 -9.26 -6.16 -29.95
C LYS A 143 -9.48 -7.32 -28.99
N GLY A 144 -10.69 -7.91 -29.05
CA GLY A 144 -11.11 -9.07 -28.27
C GLY A 144 -10.48 -10.39 -28.69
N THR A 145 -9.16 -10.43 -28.80
CA THR A 145 -8.38 -11.60 -29.27
C THR A 145 -8.06 -12.61 -28.18
N GLY A 146 -8.31 -12.26 -26.90
CA GLY A 146 -7.96 -13.09 -25.75
C GLY A 146 -6.46 -13.11 -25.42
N VAL A 147 -5.68 -12.15 -25.90
CA VAL A 147 -4.23 -11.99 -25.64
C VAL A 147 -3.93 -10.65 -25.03
N ASP A 148 -2.86 -10.59 -24.21
CA ASP A 148 -2.30 -9.33 -23.73
C ASP A 148 -1.80 -8.46 -24.89
N GLU A 149 -1.95 -7.14 -24.73
CA GLU A 149 -1.43 -6.17 -25.68
C GLU A 149 -0.61 -5.11 -24.95
N TYR A 150 0.61 -4.85 -25.45
CA TYR A 150 1.50 -3.78 -25.01
C TYR A 150 1.62 -2.76 -26.13
N ARG A 151 1.15 -1.53 -25.87
CA ARG A 151 1.11 -0.48 -26.88
C ARG A 151 1.58 0.85 -26.32
N TYR A 152 2.38 1.54 -27.11
CA TYR A 152 2.93 2.85 -26.76
C TYR A 152 2.09 3.96 -27.38
N PHE A 153 1.77 4.97 -26.57
CA PHE A 153 1.06 6.18 -27.02
C PHE A 153 1.87 7.43 -26.67
N VAL A 154 1.95 8.35 -27.62
CA VAL A 154 2.64 9.62 -27.46
C VAL A 154 1.61 10.72 -27.27
N ILE A 155 1.63 11.38 -26.12
CA ILE A 155 0.67 12.41 -25.78
C ILE A 155 1.38 13.75 -25.61
N PRO A 156 1.14 14.74 -26.46
CA PRO A 156 1.74 16.07 -26.34
C PRO A 156 1.31 16.76 -25.05
N THR A 157 2.27 17.27 -24.28
CA THR A 157 1.97 18.13 -23.11
C THR A 157 1.88 19.60 -23.48
N ASN A 158 2.50 20.02 -24.59
CA ASN A 158 2.62 21.42 -25.03
C ASN A 158 3.26 22.35 -23.98
N LEU A 159 4.09 21.82 -23.09
CA LEU A 159 4.78 22.60 -22.07
C LEU A 159 5.84 23.52 -22.71
N THR A 160 5.68 24.82 -22.55
CA THR A 160 6.61 25.83 -23.09
C THR A 160 7.83 26.06 -22.18
N GLU A 161 7.75 25.63 -20.93
CA GLU A 161 8.81 25.70 -19.91
C GLU A 161 8.88 24.40 -19.11
N ALA A 162 9.99 24.17 -18.41
CA ALA A 162 10.10 23.02 -17.52
C ALA A 162 9.11 23.16 -16.36
N LYS A 163 8.42 22.07 -16.02
CA LYS A 163 7.51 22.01 -14.88
C LYS A 163 8.01 21.02 -13.82
N TYR A 164 7.50 21.17 -12.62
CA TYR A 164 7.86 20.37 -11.46
C TYR A 164 6.62 19.62 -10.96
N LEU A 165 6.56 18.35 -11.28
CA LEU A 165 5.43 17.47 -11.02
C LEU A 165 5.39 17.08 -9.55
N THR A 166 4.30 17.39 -8.86
CA THR A 166 4.02 16.94 -7.49
C THR A 166 3.15 15.69 -7.43
N ALA A 167 2.35 15.45 -8.46
CA ALA A 167 1.62 14.19 -8.63
C ALA A 167 1.30 13.96 -10.11
N LEU A 168 1.18 12.67 -10.46
CA LEU A 168 0.63 12.20 -11.72
C LEU A 168 -0.43 11.17 -11.43
N GLU A 169 -1.58 11.30 -12.06
CA GLU A 169 -2.70 10.37 -11.93
C GLU A 169 -3.13 9.92 -13.32
N VAL A 170 -2.91 8.64 -13.61
CA VAL A 170 -3.48 8.01 -14.81
C VAL A 170 -4.92 7.60 -14.50
N ARG A 171 -5.81 7.99 -15.38
CA ARG A 171 -7.25 7.68 -15.31
C ARG A 171 -7.61 6.80 -16.51
N PRO A 172 -7.59 5.46 -16.37
CA PRO A 172 -8.01 4.57 -17.44
C PRO A 172 -9.42 4.91 -17.92
N GLY A 173 -9.59 5.03 -19.23
CA GLY A 173 -10.91 5.18 -19.85
C GLY A 173 -11.73 3.89 -19.76
N ASN A 174 -11.02 2.75 -19.77
CA ASN A 174 -11.62 1.44 -19.58
C ASN A 174 -10.84 0.61 -18.55
N LYS A 175 -11.30 0.66 -17.31
CA LYS A 175 -10.68 -0.06 -16.18
C LYS A 175 -10.78 -1.58 -16.28
N LYS A 176 -11.64 -2.11 -17.15
CA LYS A 176 -11.81 -3.54 -17.36
C LYS A 176 -10.59 -4.17 -18.04
N VAL A 177 -9.94 -3.44 -18.94
CA VAL A 177 -8.84 -3.96 -19.76
C VAL A 177 -7.51 -3.27 -19.52
N VAL A 178 -7.47 -2.05 -19.01
CA VAL A 178 -6.20 -1.38 -18.67
C VAL A 178 -5.62 -2.00 -17.41
N HIS A 179 -4.58 -2.84 -17.58
CA HIS A 179 -3.93 -3.56 -16.48
C HIS A 179 -2.89 -2.69 -15.77
N HIS A 180 -1.93 -2.10 -16.50
CA HIS A 180 -1.02 -1.11 -15.93
C HIS A 180 -0.52 -0.15 -17.01
N THR A 181 0.09 0.95 -16.55
CA THR A 181 0.68 1.95 -17.43
C THR A 181 2.03 2.38 -16.88
N LEU A 182 3.07 2.32 -17.70
CA LEU A 182 4.33 2.99 -17.45
C LEU A 182 4.34 4.33 -18.18
N VAL A 183 4.94 5.35 -17.57
CA VAL A 183 4.91 6.72 -18.09
C VAL A 183 6.32 7.29 -18.11
N TRP A 184 6.70 7.94 -19.21
CA TRP A 184 7.96 8.70 -19.32
C TRP A 184 7.70 10.10 -19.84
N ALA A 185 8.59 11.02 -19.52
CA ALA A 185 8.65 12.34 -20.14
C ALA A 185 9.73 12.34 -21.24
N ASP A 186 9.32 12.27 -22.51
CA ASP A 186 10.22 12.35 -23.64
C ASP A 186 10.36 13.80 -24.13
N SER A 187 11.56 14.36 -24.01
CA SER A 187 11.93 15.67 -24.57
C SER A 187 12.76 15.57 -25.84
N THR A 188 12.85 14.36 -26.36
CA THR A 188 13.54 14.05 -27.61
C THR A 188 12.59 13.78 -28.73
N ASP A 189 12.49 13.92 -29.83
CA ASP A 189 11.46 13.52 -30.79
C ASP A 189 11.44 11.99 -31.08
N ALA A 190 12.14 11.18 -30.27
CA ALA A 190 12.31 9.75 -30.55
C ALA A 190 10.99 8.97 -30.52
N SER A 191 10.15 9.21 -29.50
CA SER A 191 8.84 8.57 -29.40
C SER A 191 7.88 9.02 -30.51
N LYS A 192 7.90 10.29 -30.89
CA LYS A 192 7.12 10.81 -32.03
C LYS A 192 7.55 10.17 -33.37
N GLN A 193 8.85 9.99 -33.55
CA GLN A 193 9.39 9.34 -34.77
C GLN A 193 8.97 7.87 -34.83
N ALA A 194 8.96 7.18 -33.68
CA ALA A 194 8.52 5.78 -33.60
C ALA A 194 7.01 5.68 -33.91
N ASP A 195 6.20 6.57 -33.34
CA ASP A 195 4.75 6.62 -33.59
C ASP A 195 4.43 6.94 -35.07
N ALA A 196 5.13 7.92 -35.63
CA ALA A 196 4.95 8.32 -37.04
C ALA A 196 5.41 7.25 -38.06
N ALA A 197 6.18 6.27 -37.61
CA ALA A 197 6.63 5.16 -38.48
C ALA A 197 5.52 4.09 -38.68
N THR A 198 4.45 4.13 -37.91
CA THR A 198 3.28 3.24 -38.00
C THR A 198 2.03 4.02 -38.41
N PRO A 199 1.14 3.44 -39.24
CA PRO A 199 -0.08 4.12 -39.66
C PRO A 199 -1.19 4.09 -38.59
N GLU A 200 -1.07 3.20 -37.59
CA GLU A 200 -2.06 2.99 -36.55
C GLU A 200 -1.85 3.96 -35.39
N TYR A 201 -2.89 4.21 -34.60
CA TYR A 201 -2.79 5.02 -33.40
C TYR A 201 -1.98 4.31 -32.32
N GLY A 202 -0.87 4.93 -31.92
CA GLY A 202 0.16 4.33 -31.09
C GLY A 202 0.96 3.25 -31.84
N TYR A 203 1.97 2.69 -31.23
CA TYR A 203 2.86 1.74 -31.87
C TYR A 203 3.20 0.56 -30.94
N GLU A 204 3.56 -0.57 -31.54
CA GLU A 204 4.18 -1.68 -30.83
C GLU A 204 5.68 -1.43 -30.71
N GLY A 205 6.24 -1.73 -29.55
CA GLY A 205 7.65 -1.52 -29.30
C GLY A 205 8.16 -2.39 -28.17
N SER A 206 9.43 -2.33 -27.92
CA SER A 206 10.08 -3.01 -26.81
C SER A 206 10.96 -2.02 -26.03
N GLY A 207 10.77 -2.00 -24.72
CA GLY A 207 11.75 -1.50 -23.78
C GLY A 207 11.72 -0.03 -23.42
N GLY A 208 10.63 0.72 -23.53
CA GLY A 208 10.59 2.13 -23.07
C GLY A 208 11.74 3.00 -23.64
N SER A 209 12.62 2.38 -24.42
CA SER A 209 13.86 2.95 -24.97
C SER A 209 13.60 4.05 -26.01
N ALA A 210 12.40 4.12 -26.56
CA ALA A 210 12.01 5.20 -27.44
C ALA A 210 12.00 6.57 -26.75
N ALA A 211 11.82 6.62 -25.43
CA ALA A 211 11.92 7.85 -24.65
C ALA A 211 13.36 8.38 -24.46
N GLY A 212 14.34 7.73 -25.06
CA GLY A 212 15.76 8.13 -25.04
C GLY A 212 16.47 7.93 -23.70
N SER A 213 15.76 7.84 -22.57
CA SER A 213 16.34 7.59 -21.26
C SER A 213 15.29 7.04 -20.29
N LEU A 214 15.64 5.94 -19.63
CA LEU A 214 14.84 5.38 -18.52
C LEU A 214 14.82 6.32 -17.29
N ASP A 215 15.76 7.26 -17.20
CA ASP A 215 15.86 8.23 -16.09
C ASP A 215 14.70 9.24 -16.08
N ASN A 216 13.93 9.34 -17.16
CA ASN A 216 12.76 10.21 -17.26
C ASN A 216 11.44 9.48 -16.92
N GLN A 217 11.51 8.33 -16.26
CA GLN A 217 10.33 7.60 -15.83
C GLN A 217 9.58 8.38 -14.75
N LEU A 218 8.28 8.53 -14.95
CA LEU A 218 7.32 9.16 -14.05
C LEU A 218 6.51 8.09 -13.31
N PRO A 219 5.75 8.46 -12.27
CA PRO A 219 4.77 7.55 -11.67
C PRO A 219 3.81 6.99 -12.71
N GLY A 220 3.60 5.68 -12.67
CA GLY A 220 2.67 4.97 -13.55
C GLY A 220 1.33 4.67 -12.85
N TYR A 221 0.62 3.70 -13.40
CA TYR A 221 -0.65 3.20 -12.88
C TYR A 221 -0.63 1.68 -12.79
N VAL A 222 -1.15 1.18 -11.68
CA VAL A 222 -1.57 -0.22 -11.51
C VAL A 222 -2.93 -0.23 -10.82
N PRO A 223 -3.76 -1.26 -11.05
CA PRO A 223 -5.08 -1.36 -10.43
C PRO A 223 -5.03 -1.26 -8.91
N GLY A 224 -5.90 -0.43 -8.34
CA GLY A 224 -6.00 -0.26 -6.89
C GLY A 224 -4.94 0.62 -6.23
N GLN A 225 -3.87 0.97 -6.92
CA GLN A 225 -2.87 1.89 -6.37
C GLN A 225 -3.35 3.34 -6.44
N LYS A 226 -3.27 4.04 -5.31
CA LYS A 226 -3.56 5.49 -5.27
C LYS A 226 -2.37 6.28 -5.83
N PRO A 227 -2.62 7.42 -6.50
CA PRO A 227 -1.55 8.29 -6.99
C PRO A 227 -0.60 8.72 -5.87
N ILE A 228 0.70 8.75 -6.18
CA ILE A 228 1.72 9.26 -5.26
C ILE A 228 1.70 10.79 -5.33
N VAL A 229 1.65 11.43 -4.16
CA VAL A 229 1.71 12.89 -4.04
C VAL A 229 3.00 13.27 -3.31
N TYR A 230 3.89 13.96 -4.00
CA TYR A 230 5.10 14.50 -3.43
C TYR A 230 4.78 15.79 -2.68
N LYS A 231 4.88 15.75 -1.36
CA LYS A 231 4.67 16.90 -0.44
C LYS A 231 5.99 17.56 -0.07
N ASP A 232 5.96 18.58 0.78
CA ASP A 232 7.12 19.23 1.42
C ASP A 232 8.16 19.84 0.47
N GLY A 233 7.72 20.20 -0.73
CA GLY A 233 8.58 20.78 -1.75
C GLY A 233 9.38 19.75 -2.54
N LEU A 234 8.98 18.47 -2.51
CA LEU A 234 9.49 17.42 -3.39
C LEU A 234 8.75 17.47 -4.73
N ALA A 235 9.46 17.30 -5.83
CA ALA A 235 8.85 17.18 -7.16
C ALA A 235 9.78 16.49 -8.16
N ILE A 236 9.19 15.94 -9.22
CA ILE A 236 9.91 15.41 -10.37
C ILE A 236 9.98 16.52 -11.43
N ARG A 237 11.14 16.69 -12.05
CA ARG A 237 11.29 17.68 -13.12
C ARG A 237 10.82 17.10 -14.46
N ILE A 238 9.86 17.77 -15.13
CA ILE A 238 9.49 17.52 -16.51
C ILE A 238 10.15 18.60 -17.38
N PRO A 239 10.97 18.23 -18.37
CA PRO A 239 11.59 19.20 -19.29
C PRO A 239 10.51 19.95 -20.11
N LYS A 240 10.84 21.13 -20.59
CA LYS A 240 10.02 21.83 -21.58
C LYS A 240 9.87 20.99 -22.85
N GLN A 241 8.78 21.15 -23.56
CA GLN A 241 8.50 20.47 -24.84
C GLN A 241 8.52 18.93 -24.73
N SER A 242 8.38 18.38 -23.52
CA SER A 242 8.24 16.94 -23.34
C SER A 242 6.86 16.47 -23.76
N ASP A 243 6.82 15.34 -24.45
CA ASP A 243 5.60 14.54 -24.56
C ASP A 243 5.56 13.50 -23.43
N LEU A 244 4.38 13.02 -23.11
CA LEU A 244 4.24 11.82 -22.29
C LEU A 244 4.25 10.60 -23.23
N LEU A 245 5.19 9.70 -23.01
CA LEU A 245 5.19 8.37 -23.59
C LEU A 245 4.54 7.43 -22.58
N LEU A 246 3.44 6.80 -22.98
CA LEU A 246 2.73 5.81 -22.19
C LEU A 246 2.91 4.43 -22.81
N GLN A 247 3.42 3.47 -22.03
CA GLN A 247 3.25 2.06 -22.35
C GLN A 247 1.99 1.59 -21.64
N MET A 248 0.96 1.26 -22.40
CA MET A 248 -0.27 0.68 -21.92
C MET A 248 -0.20 -0.84 -22.02
N HIS A 249 -0.45 -1.53 -20.91
CA HIS A 249 -0.72 -2.97 -20.91
C HIS A 249 -2.21 -3.19 -20.83
N TYR A 250 -2.79 -3.74 -21.89
CA TYR A 250 -4.17 -4.18 -21.93
C TYR A 250 -4.24 -5.68 -21.62
N ALA A 251 -5.00 -6.02 -20.58
CA ALA A 251 -5.26 -7.41 -20.22
C ALA A 251 -6.12 -8.12 -21.28
N PRO A 252 -6.03 -9.46 -21.39
CA PRO A 252 -6.83 -10.22 -22.34
C PRO A 252 -8.32 -9.92 -22.24
N SER A 253 -8.96 -9.68 -23.38
CA SER A 253 -10.42 -9.57 -23.52
C SER A 253 -10.89 -10.43 -24.68
N PHE A 254 -12.09 -11.00 -24.53
CA PHE A 254 -12.78 -11.72 -25.62
C PHE A 254 -13.81 -10.86 -26.35
N THR A 255 -13.93 -9.60 -25.96
CA THR A 255 -14.76 -8.59 -26.64
C THR A 255 -13.89 -7.39 -27.00
N ASP A 256 -14.23 -6.75 -28.12
CA ASP A 256 -13.62 -5.48 -28.51
C ASP A 256 -13.95 -4.41 -27.45
N GLU A 257 -12.93 -3.73 -26.95
CA GLU A 257 -13.04 -2.76 -25.88
C GLU A 257 -12.41 -1.43 -26.30
N LEU A 258 -13.11 -0.32 -26.04
CA LEU A 258 -12.58 1.02 -26.30
C LEU A 258 -11.94 1.59 -25.03
N ASP A 259 -10.77 2.20 -25.18
CA ASP A 259 -10.11 2.96 -24.14
C ASP A 259 -9.83 4.40 -24.57
N SER A 260 -9.99 5.34 -23.64
CA SER A 260 -9.67 6.76 -23.80
C SER A 260 -9.05 7.27 -22.50
N THR A 261 -7.85 6.78 -22.22
CA THR A 261 -7.12 7.10 -20.99
C THR A 261 -6.77 8.58 -20.91
N THR A 262 -6.93 9.14 -19.72
CA THR A 262 -6.62 10.53 -19.37
C THR A 262 -5.52 10.55 -18.31
N ILE A 263 -4.63 11.54 -18.38
CA ILE A 263 -3.57 11.77 -17.40
C ILE A 263 -3.74 13.15 -16.80
N ASN A 264 -3.86 13.20 -15.49
CA ASN A 264 -3.89 14.41 -14.69
C ASN A 264 -2.49 14.72 -14.16
N LEU A 265 -1.99 15.92 -14.41
CA LEU A 265 -0.71 16.40 -13.93
C LEU A 265 -0.91 17.53 -12.92
N PHE A 266 -0.18 17.45 -11.82
CA PHE A 266 -0.20 18.43 -10.73
C PHE A 266 1.20 19.01 -10.59
N PHE A 267 1.30 20.33 -10.63
CA PHE A 267 2.59 21.00 -10.62
C PHE A 267 2.81 21.79 -9.32
N SER A 268 4.05 21.85 -8.89
CA SER A 268 4.44 22.76 -7.80
C SER A 268 4.19 24.20 -8.19
N LYS A 269 3.61 24.97 -7.30
CA LYS A 269 3.38 26.41 -7.48
C LYS A 269 4.66 27.22 -7.18
N GLU A 270 5.53 26.65 -6.36
CA GLU A 270 6.80 27.25 -5.96
C GLU A 270 7.97 26.39 -6.48
N PRO A 271 9.16 26.95 -6.63
CA PRO A 271 10.34 26.16 -6.96
C PRO A 271 10.53 25.02 -5.96
N PRO A 272 10.74 23.77 -6.42
CA PRO A 272 10.86 22.65 -5.51
C PRO A 272 12.13 22.74 -4.67
N LYS A 273 12.04 22.35 -3.41
CA LYS A 273 13.20 22.24 -2.53
C LYS A 273 14.11 21.08 -2.95
N ARG A 274 13.51 20.02 -3.52
CA ARG A 274 14.17 18.76 -3.83
C ARG A 274 13.61 18.15 -5.12
N ILE A 275 14.51 17.60 -5.91
CA ILE A 275 14.17 16.87 -7.14
C ILE A 275 14.19 15.38 -6.86
N VAL A 276 13.05 14.72 -7.08
CA VAL A 276 12.91 13.28 -7.05
C VAL A 276 13.31 12.72 -8.41
N LYS A 277 14.06 11.63 -8.39
CA LYS A 277 14.57 10.92 -9.58
C LYS A 277 14.17 9.45 -9.47
N THR A 278 14.05 8.79 -10.60
CA THR A 278 13.92 7.33 -10.71
C THR A 278 15.17 6.75 -11.36
N TYR A 279 15.70 5.68 -10.78
CA TYR A 279 16.73 4.85 -11.40
C TYR A 279 16.18 3.45 -11.61
N VAL A 280 16.14 3.00 -12.85
CA VAL A 280 15.61 1.68 -13.18
C VAL A 280 16.73 0.65 -13.19
N VAL A 281 16.64 -0.32 -12.30
CA VAL A 281 17.54 -1.47 -12.24
C VAL A 281 17.08 -2.52 -13.25
N LEU A 282 17.96 -2.85 -14.19
CA LEU A 282 17.75 -3.88 -15.21
C LEU A 282 18.79 -4.99 -15.03
N PRO A 283 18.58 -6.20 -15.59
CA PRO A 283 19.50 -7.33 -15.48
C PRO A 283 20.74 -7.17 -16.39
N LEU A 284 21.42 -6.04 -16.26
CA LEU A 284 22.64 -5.74 -17.00
C LEU A 284 23.86 -6.44 -16.38
N PRO A 285 24.92 -6.74 -17.13
CA PRO A 285 26.09 -7.45 -16.60
C PRO A 285 26.78 -6.80 -15.40
N GLN A 286 26.66 -5.47 -15.25
CA GLN A 286 27.18 -4.74 -14.08
C GLN A 286 26.29 -4.85 -12.85
N ILE A 287 25.05 -5.30 -13.02
CA ILE A 287 24.06 -5.47 -11.94
C ILE A 287 23.97 -6.92 -11.51
N ILE A 288 23.75 -7.84 -12.46
CA ILE A 288 23.75 -9.29 -12.22
C ILE A 288 25.01 -9.90 -12.86
N SER A 289 25.61 -10.88 -12.21
CA SER A 289 26.86 -11.50 -12.64
C SER A 289 26.72 -12.52 -13.78
N GLU A 290 25.50 -12.74 -14.25
CA GLU A 290 25.17 -13.75 -15.26
C GLU A 290 24.10 -13.24 -16.24
N ALA A 291 23.97 -13.90 -17.40
CA ALA A 291 22.92 -13.56 -18.35
C ALA A 291 21.52 -13.86 -17.76
N PHE A 292 20.56 -12.96 -17.98
CA PHE A 292 19.18 -13.16 -17.56
C PHE A 292 18.49 -14.18 -18.50
N ILE A 293 18.71 -15.45 -18.20
CA ILE A 293 18.20 -16.60 -18.95
C ILE A 293 17.66 -17.63 -17.94
N ILE A 294 16.41 -18.04 -18.11
CA ILE A 294 15.73 -19.03 -17.28
C ILE A 294 15.50 -20.30 -18.13
N GLN A 295 16.27 -21.34 -17.83
CA GLN A 295 16.17 -22.61 -18.55
C GLN A 295 14.83 -23.29 -18.29
N ALA A 296 14.34 -24.03 -19.30
CA ALA A 296 13.15 -24.85 -19.13
C ALA A 296 13.31 -25.87 -17.99
N ASN A 297 12.26 -26.08 -17.22
CA ASN A 297 12.19 -26.99 -16.07
C ASN A 297 13.22 -26.65 -14.96
N LYS A 298 13.51 -25.36 -14.77
CA LYS A 298 14.40 -24.89 -13.70
C LYS A 298 13.76 -23.78 -12.87
N VAL A 299 14.08 -23.81 -11.58
CA VAL A 299 13.91 -22.66 -10.68
C VAL A 299 15.25 -21.92 -10.66
N LYS A 300 15.21 -20.58 -10.78
CA LYS A 300 16.39 -19.75 -10.86
C LYS A 300 16.23 -18.49 -10.01
N GLU A 301 17.23 -18.20 -9.18
CA GLU A 301 17.36 -16.92 -8.48
C GLU A 301 18.41 -16.05 -9.18
N PHE A 302 18.09 -14.78 -9.39
CA PHE A 302 19.04 -13.75 -9.81
C PHE A 302 19.29 -12.78 -8.67
N HIS A 303 20.55 -12.38 -8.50
CA HIS A 303 20.99 -11.49 -7.45
C HIS A 303 21.63 -10.23 -8.04
N GLY A 304 20.89 -9.13 -8.04
CA GLY A 304 21.38 -7.82 -8.43
C GLY A 304 22.12 -7.13 -7.29
N LYS A 305 23.18 -6.39 -7.64
CA LYS A 305 23.97 -5.57 -6.72
C LYS A 305 24.12 -4.17 -7.30
N ILE A 306 23.56 -3.19 -6.60
CA ILE A 306 23.53 -1.80 -7.04
C ILE A 306 24.38 -0.96 -6.05
N PRO A 307 25.59 -0.55 -6.44
CA PRO A 307 26.45 0.26 -5.59
C PRO A 307 25.94 1.70 -5.49
N ILE A 308 25.92 2.24 -4.29
CA ILE A 308 25.57 3.63 -3.98
C ILE A 308 26.86 4.44 -3.88
N SER A 309 27.16 5.23 -4.91
CA SER A 309 28.39 6.02 -4.97
C SER A 309 28.36 7.32 -4.18
N THR A 310 27.18 7.90 -3.98
CA THR A 310 26.96 9.13 -3.22
C THR A 310 25.90 8.92 -2.16
N LYS A 311 25.97 9.64 -1.01
CA LYS A 311 24.94 9.56 0.01
C LYS A 311 23.58 9.90 -0.59
N THR A 312 22.62 9.00 -0.47
CA THR A 312 21.35 9.02 -1.18
C THR A 312 20.19 8.86 -0.20
N THR A 313 19.11 9.57 -0.46
CA THR A 313 17.82 9.43 0.24
C THR A 313 16.89 8.63 -0.64
N LEU A 314 16.66 7.37 -0.29
CA LEU A 314 15.75 6.47 -1.00
C LEU A 314 14.32 6.70 -0.50
N LEU A 315 13.41 7.00 -1.43
CA LEU A 315 12.00 7.31 -1.15
C LEU A 315 11.07 6.11 -1.35
N GLY A 316 11.46 5.18 -2.24
CA GLY A 316 10.63 4.02 -2.56
C GLY A 316 11.25 3.13 -3.62
N LEU A 317 10.54 2.05 -3.96
CA LEU A 317 10.92 1.10 -5.01
C LEU A 317 9.69 0.38 -5.55
N GLY A 318 9.83 -0.23 -6.74
CA GLY A 318 8.74 -0.96 -7.41
C GLY A 318 9.25 -2.24 -8.06
N PRO A 319 9.42 -3.37 -7.32
CA PRO A 319 9.84 -4.63 -7.91
C PRO A 319 8.79 -5.13 -8.90
N HIS A 320 9.26 -5.63 -10.05
CA HIS A 320 8.41 -6.15 -11.11
C HIS A 320 9.07 -7.34 -11.83
N CYS A 321 8.29 -8.37 -12.06
CA CYS A 321 8.55 -9.51 -12.93
C CYS A 321 7.22 -10.05 -13.47
N HIS A 322 7.27 -11.06 -14.35
CA HIS A 322 6.06 -11.62 -14.96
C HIS A 322 5.61 -12.91 -14.25
N LEU A 323 5.04 -13.84 -15.02
CA LEU A 323 4.35 -15.03 -14.51
C LEU A 323 5.26 -16.11 -13.93
N LEU A 324 6.56 -16.11 -14.26
CA LEU A 324 7.51 -17.04 -13.65
C LEU A 324 8.02 -16.55 -12.29
N GLY A 325 7.84 -15.26 -11.97
CA GLY A 325 8.28 -14.69 -10.70
C GLY A 325 7.63 -15.39 -9.51
N GLN A 326 8.43 -15.63 -8.45
CA GLN A 326 7.97 -16.27 -7.22
C GLN A 326 8.11 -15.36 -6.00
N ASN A 327 9.20 -14.62 -5.92
CA ASN A 327 9.46 -13.73 -4.79
C ASN A 327 10.45 -12.62 -5.15
N TRP A 328 10.46 -11.58 -4.29
CA TRP A 328 11.46 -10.53 -4.28
C TRP A 328 11.96 -10.29 -2.86
N HIS A 329 13.28 -10.12 -2.72
CA HIS A 329 13.90 -9.67 -1.48
C HIS A 329 14.93 -8.58 -1.79
N VAL A 330 14.65 -7.35 -1.36
CA VAL A 330 15.54 -6.21 -1.58
C VAL A 330 15.96 -5.63 -0.24
N PHE A 331 17.26 -5.49 -0.03
CA PHE A 331 17.86 -4.92 1.18
C PHE A 331 19.12 -4.14 0.84
N ALA A 332 19.54 -3.25 1.70
CA ALA A 332 20.78 -2.50 1.56
C ALA A 332 21.79 -2.89 2.65
N VAL A 333 23.04 -3.12 2.25
CA VAL A 333 24.17 -3.29 3.16
C VAL A 333 24.95 -2.00 3.20
N ARG A 334 25.06 -1.36 4.38
CA ARG A 334 25.79 -0.12 4.58
C ARG A 334 27.28 -0.39 4.83
N PRO A 335 28.17 0.62 4.74
CA PRO A 335 29.61 0.43 4.95
C PRO A 335 30.02 -0.20 6.28
N GLY A 336 29.24 -0.01 7.35
CA GLY A 336 29.40 -0.66 8.66
C GLY A 336 28.95 -2.12 8.69
N LYS A 337 28.49 -2.67 7.56
CA LYS A 337 27.90 -4.01 7.38
C LYS A 337 26.55 -4.22 8.09
N ASP A 338 25.90 -3.18 8.56
CA ASP A 338 24.52 -3.25 8.98
C ASP A 338 23.60 -3.37 7.74
N THR A 339 22.56 -4.17 7.89
CA THR A 339 21.60 -4.44 6.82
C THR A 339 20.30 -3.68 7.09
N VAL A 340 19.76 -3.05 6.06
CA VAL A 340 18.46 -2.38 6.09
C VAL A 340 17.56 -3.07 5.09
N GLU A 341 16.51 -3.69 5.56
CA GLU A 341 15.49 -4.28 4.71
C GLU A 341 14.73 -3.16 3.96
N LEU A 342 14.55 -3.33 2.67
CA LEU A 342 13.82 -2.37 1.84
C LEU A 342 12.44 -2.90 1.45
N ILE A 343 12.35 -4.14 0.97
CA ILE A 343 11.10 -4.84 0.73
C ILE A 343 11.32 -6.34 0.67
N LYS A 344 10.33 -7.10 1.13
CA LYS A 344 10.27 -8.54 0.94
C LYS A 344 8.87 -8.95 0.50
N ILE A 345 8.78 -9.61 -0.65
CA ILE A 345 7.56 -10.19 -1.21
C ILE A 345 7.81 -11.69 -1.29
N ASN A 346 7.20 -12.47 -0.40
CA ASN A 346 7.41 -13.91 -0.32
C ASN A 346 6.64 -14.68 -1.41
N GLU A 347 5.50 -14.13 -1.84
CA GLU A 347 4.62 -14.71 -2.84
C GLU A 347 4.31 -13.63 -3.88
N TRP A 348 5.05 -13.64 -4.97
CA TRP A 348 4.79 -12.74 -6.08
C TRP A 348 3.46 -13.10 -6.75
N ASP A 349 2.75 -12.07 -7.16
CA ASP A 349 1.52 -12.22 -7.94
C ASP A 349 1.48 -11.14 -9.03
N PHE A 350 1.53 -11.57 -10.27
CA PHE A 350 1.55 -10.68 -11.44
C PHE A 350 0.35 -9.74 -11.51
N ASN A 351 -0.79 -10.12 -10.92
CA ASN A 351 -1.98 -9.28 -10.90
C ASN A 351 -1.88 -8.13 -9.87
N TRP A 352 -0.97 -8.22 -8.90
CA TRP A 352 -0.85 -7.27 -7.78
C TRP A 352 0.54 -6.66 -7.70
N GLN A 353 0.86 -5.89 -8.71
CA GLN A 353 2.10 -5.15 -8.81
C GLN A 353 1.96 -3.78 -8.15
N GLY A 354 3.04 -3.22 -7.62
CA GLY A 354 2.96 -1.93 -6.95
C GLY A 354 4.27 -1.18 -6.86
N SER A 355 4.17 0.13 -6.66
CA SER A 355 5.27 0.98 -6.24
C SER A 355 5.08 1.29 -4.75
N TYR A 356 6.11 1.04 -3.97
CA TYR A 356 6.10 1.10 -2.51
C TYR A 356 6.97 2.25 -2.04
N ASN A 357 6.34 3.36 -1.66
CA ASN A 357 7.04 4.52 -1.14
C ASN A 357 7.10 4.46 0.37
N PHE A 358 8.29 4.66 0.93
CA PHE A 358 8.49 4.61 2.37
C PHE A 358 7.75 5.76 3.07
N VAL A 359 7.23 5.48 4.25
CA VAL A 359 6.72 6.52 5.16
C VAL A 359 7.88 7.38 5.64
N LYS A 360 8.99 6.75 6.04
CA LYS A 360 10.25 7.42 6.37
C LYS A 360 11.30 7.06 5.32
N PRO A 361 11.91 8.02 4.64
CA PRO A 361 12.96 7.74 3.67
C PRO A 361 14.13 6.98 4.28
N ILE A 362 14.75 6.14 3.46
CA ILE A 362 15.93 5.36 3.88
C ILE A 362 17.20 6.09 3.45
N ILE A 363 18.03 6.44 4.41
CA ILE A 363 19.31 7.10 4.13
C ILE A 363 20.39 6.05 3.89
N LEU A 364 20.96 6.07 2.68
CA LEU A 364 22.04 5.19 2.28
C LEU A 364 23.34 5.98 2.13
N PRO A 365 24.33 5.77 3.01
CA PRO A 365 25.66 6.36 2.87
C PRO A 365 26.36 5.95 1.57
N ALA A 366 27.29 6.75 1.09
CA ALA A 366 28.19 6.33 0.02
C ALA A 366 28.94 5.05 0.40
N GLY A 367 29.08 4.12 -0.54
CA GLY A 367 29.65 2.79 -0.31
C GLY A 367 28.64 1.74 0.17
N SER A 368 27.35 2.11 0.35
CA SER A 368 26.27 1.13 0.51
C SER A 368 26.07 0.34 -0.79
N VAL A 369 25.54 -0.88 -0.65
CA VAL A 369 25.15 -1.70 -1.80
C VAL A 369 23.70 -2.15 -1.57
N ILE A 370 22.83 -1.88 -2.53
CA ILE A 370 21.51 -2.48 -2.56
C ILE A 370 21.63 -3.85 -3.20
N HIS A 371 21.11 -4.86 -2.51
CA HIS A 371 20.97 -6.23 -2.97
C HIS A 371 19.51 -6.46 -3.36
N ALA A 372 19.29 -6.99 -4.55
CA ALA A 372 17.96 -7.34 -5.02
C ALA A 372 17.97 -8.79 -5.50
N LEU A 373 17.24 -9.64 -4.84
CA LEU A 373 17.09 -11.06 -5.17
C LEU A 373 15.68 -11.27 -5.72
N ALA A 374 15.60 -11.98 -6.85
CA ALA A 374 14.32 -12.38 -7.45
C ALA A 374 14.42 -13.84 -7.91
N THR A 375 13.43 -14.64 -7.52
CA THR A 375 13.34 -16.06 -7.86
C THR A 375 12.27 -16.27 -8.90
N TYR A 376 12.56 -17.12 -9.88
CA TYR A 376 11.69 -17.47 -11.01
C TYR A 376 11.54 -18.98 -11.09
N ASP A 377 10.33 -19.46 -11.33
CA ASP A 377 10.02 -20.88 -11.52
C ASP A 377 9.53 -21.14 -12.95
N ASN A 378 10.38 -21.70 -13.78
CA ASN A 378 10.08 -22.12 -15.15
C ASN A 378 9.88 -23.65 -15.23
N THR A 379 9.21 -24.22 -14.24
CA THR A 379 8.84 -25.64 -14.22
C THR A 379 7.38 -25.87 -14.60
N THR A 380 7.00 -27.13 -14.77
CA THR A 380 5.60 -27.55 -14.95
C THR A 380 4.77 -27.42 -13.67
N ASP A 381 5.42 -27.28 -12.49
CA ASP A 381 4.74 -27.14 -11.21
C ASP A 381 4.24 -25.71 -10.98
N ASN A 382 4.82 -24.73 -11.68
CA ASN A 382 4.31 -23.37 -11.69
C ASN A 382 3.02 -23.30 -12.54
N ILE A 383 1.89 -23.22 -11.89
CA ILE A 383 0.56 -23.14 -12.56
C ILE A 383 0.39 -21.86 -13.42
N ASN A 384 1.20 -20.83 -13.14
CA ASN A 384 1.20 -19.56 -13.88
C ASN A 384 2.16 -19.56 -15.07
N ASN A 385 2.91 -20.66 -15.29
CA ASN A 385 3.85 -20.73 -16.44
C ASN A 385 3.08 -20.61 -17.76
N PRO A 386 3.31 -19.55 -18.56
CA PRO A 386 2.57 -19.32 -19.79
C PRO A 386 2.96 -20.33 -20.91
N ASN A 387 4.00 -21.14 -20.67
CA ASN A 387 4.52 -22.09 -21.65
C ASN A 387 4.36 -23.53 -21.16
N ASN A 388 3.58 -24.31 -21.87
CA ASN A 388 3.42 -25.73 -21.61
C ASN A 388 3.62 -26.55 -22.91
N PRO A 389 4.75 -27.30 -23.04
CA PRO A 389 5.82 -27.49 -22.06
C PRO A 389 6.66 -26.24 -21.84
N PRO A 390 7.35 -26.12 -20.68
CA PRO A 390 8.27 -25.04 -20.41
C PRO A 390 9.34 -24.89 -21.49
N LYS A 391 9.69 -23.67 -21.84
CA LYS A 391 10.75 -23.35 -22.81
C LYS A 391 11.78 -22.41 -22.20
N LEU A 392 12.94 -22.23 -22.83
CA LEU A 392 13.92 -21.22 -22.43
C LEU A 392 13.29 -19.82 -22.51
N ILE A 393 13.39 -19.05 -21.43
CA ILE A 393 12.89 -17.68 -21.30
C ILE A 393 14.08 -16.73 -21.10
N SER A 394 13.98 -15.56 -21.70
CA SER A 394 14.92 -14.44 -21.53
C SER A 394 14.15 -13.14 -21.30
N TRP A 395 14.90 -12.04 -21.17
CA TRP A 395 14.32 -10.72 -21.08
C TRP A 395 13.36 -10.41 -22.24
N GLY A 396 12.20 -9.88 -21.91
CA GLY A 396 11.21 -9.39 -22.86
C GLY A 396 10.03 -8.75 -22.15
N GLU A 397 9.25 -7.96 -22.90
CA GLU A 397 8.12 -7.19 -22.35
C GLU A 397 6.80 -7.96 -22.36
N LYS A 398 6.68 -9.01 -23.17
CA LYS A 398 5.46 -9.80 -23.24
C LYS A 398 5.26 -10.60 -21.96
N THR A 399 4.04 -10.77 -21.54
CA THR A 399 3.68 -11.60 -20.36
C THR A 399 4.24 -13.03 -20.46
N SER A 400 4.48 -13.53 -21.67
CA SER A 400 5.12 -14.83 -21.93
C SER A 400 6.64 -14.84 -21.86
N ASP A 401 7.27 -13.67 -21.81
CA ASP A 401 8.70 -13.48 -21.54
C ASP A 401 8.89 -13.22 -20.04
N GLU A 402 10.06 -12.75 -19.61
CA GLU A 402 10.30 -12.40 -18.21
C GLU A 402 11.06 -11.09 -18.04
N MET A 403 10.82 -10.44 -16.90
CA MET A 403 11.51 -9.23 -16.50
C MET A 403 12.19 -9.37 -15.14
N TYR A 404 13.34 -8.73 -15.00
CA TYR A 404 13.94 -8.32 -13.74
C TYR A 404 14.01 -6.81 -13.76
N TYR A 405 12.99 -6.15 -13.20
CA TYR A 405 12.79 -4.72 -13.32
C TYR A 405 12.52 -4.12 -11.93
N LEU A 406 13.36 -3.17 -11.50
CA LEU A 406 13.27 -2.58 -10.17
C LEU A 406 13.53 -1.07 -10.23
N PRO A 407 12.52 -0.23 -10.40
CA PRO A 407 12.64 1.20 -10.19
C PRO A 407 13.00 1.52 -8.74
N LEU A 408 14.00 2.36 -8.54
CA LEU A 408 14.38 2.97 -7.28
C LEU A 408 14.04 4.46 -7.34
N ILE A 409 13.20 4.93 -6.44
CA ILE A 409 12.76 6.32 -6.35
C ILE A 409 13.62 6.99 -5.28
N PHE A 410 14.35 8.04 -5.63
CA PHE A 410 15.34 8.61 -4.74
C PHE A 410 15.57 10.13 -4.97
N MET A 411 16.31 10.73 -4.09
CA MET A 411 16.85 12.06 -4.24
C MET A 411 18.27 12.12 -3.68
N GLU A 412 19.07 13.10 -4.12
CA GLU A 412 20.38 13.37 -3.52
C GLU A 412 20.18 13.78 -2.06
N TYR A 413 20.96 13.17 -1.16
CA TYR A 413 20.82 13.45 0.27
C TYR A 413 21.11 14.92 0.59
N LYS A 414 20.32 15.48 1.50
CA LYS A 414 20.61 16.74 2.22
C LYS A 414 20.38 16.55 3.71
N THR A 415 21.12 17.27 4.53
CA THR A 415 20.92 17.29 5.99
C THR A 415 19.47 17.65 6.30
N GLY A 416 18.85 16.89 7.20
CA GLY A 416 17.45 17.01 7.56
C GLY A 416 16.53 16.03 6.82
N ASP A 417 17.04 15.23 5.86
CA ASP A 417 16.24 14.18 5.22
C ASP A 417 15.88 13.06 6.19
N GLU A 418 16.62 12.92 7.27
CA GLU A 418 16.35 11.98 8.36
C GLU A 418 15.02 12.29 9.08
N ASP A 419 14.59 13.55 9.06
CA ASP A 419 13.38 14.03 9.75
C ASP A 419 12.13 13.98 8.84
N LEU A 420 12.29 13.65 7.56
CA LEU A 420 11.17 13.53 6.64
C LEU A 420 10.26 12.37 7.05
N ASN A 421 8.96 12.65 7.07
CA ASN A 421 7.92 11.67 7.37
C ASN A 421 6.70 11.93 6.47
N PHE A 422 6.37 10.96 5.63
CA PHE A 422 5.28 11.04 4.65
C PHE A 422 4.01 10.32 5.10
N LEU A 423 3.85 10.09 6.40
CA LEU A 423 2.56 9.65 6.92
C LEU A 423 1.46 10.60 6.45
N ASP A 424 0.38 10.06 5.94
CA ASP A 424 -0.81 10.83 5.64
C ASP A 424 -1.44 11.25 6.97
N GLU A 425 -1.46 12.55 7.27
CA GLU A 425 -1.98 13.07 8.56
C GLU A 425 -3.46 12.68 8.79
N THR A 426 -4.19 12.37 7.71
CA THR A 426 -5.56 11.85 7.80
C THR A 426 -5.61 10.39 8.28
N LEU A 427 -4.50 9.65 8.19
CA LEU A 427 -4.32 8.28 8.68
C LEU A 427 -3.46 8.23 9.96
N ALA A 428 -2.92 9.37 10.41
CA ALA A 428 -2.05 9.49 11.57
C ALA A 428 -2.74 9.20 12.92
N VAL A 429 -3.92 8.61 12.91
CA VAL A 429 -4.56 8.06 14.12
C VAL A 429 -4.01 6.68 14.49
N ASP A 430 -3.28 6.02 13.58
CA ASP A 430 -2.70 4.69 13.80
C ASP A 430 -1.17 4.70 13.64
N TYR A 431 -0.47 4.32 14.69
CA TYR A 431 0.96 4.00 14.79
C TYR A 431 1.95 5.15 14.97
N GLN A 432 2.13 5.58 16.20
CA GLN A 432 3.47 5.96 16.66
C GLN A 432 4.17 4.72 17.23
N LYS A 433 4.80 3.92 16.37
CA LYS A 433 5.82 2.97 16.78
C LYS A 433 7.15 3.71 16.76
N ASP A 434 7.74 3.91 17.91
CA ASP A 434 9.09 4.47 18.03
C ASP A 434 10.11 3.34 17.94
N ASP A 435 10.99 3.40 16.97
CA ASP A 435 11.91 2.33 16.56
C ASP A 435 13.00 1.95 17.58
N ASN A 436 12.98 2.51 18.80
CA ASN A 436 14.02 2.23 19.80
C ASN A 436 13.54 1.78 21.18
N SER A 437 12.25 1.70 21.42
CA SER A 437 11.72 1.06 22.62
C SER A 437 10.47 0.30 22.22
N GLY A 438 10.43 -0.99 22.31
CA GLY A 438 9.25 -1.80 22.03
C GLY A 438 8.07 -1.58 22.98
N THR A 439 8.02 -0.40 23.62
CA THR A 439 6.86 0.08 24.36
C THR A 439 5.92 0.79 23.39
N VAL A 440 4.70 0.28 23.27
CA VAL A 440 3.68 0.77 22.33
C VAL A 440 2.41 1.15 23.08
N LEU A 441 1.86 2.34 22.81
CA LEU A 441 0.50 2.72 23.22
C LEU A 441 -0.42 2.60 22.00
N TYR A 442 -1.39 1.69 22.11
CA TYR A 442 -2.35 1.44 21.03
C TYR A 442 -3.48 2.48 21.02
N PRO A 443 -4.18 2.64 19.90
CA PRO A 443 -5.41 3.43 19.84
C PRO A 443 -6.40 3.00 20.91
N VAL A 444 -7.07 4.00 21.49
CA VAL A 444 -8.11 3.78 22.49
C VAL A 444 -9.33 3.14 21.83
N TYR A 445 -9.87 2.08 22.43
CA TYR A 445 -11.02 1.38 21.87
C TYR A 445 -12.07 1.00 22.93
N PRO A 446 -13.38 1.20 22.67
CA PRO A 446 -13.97 1.85 21.49
C PRO A 446 -13.62 3.35 21.38
N ASN A 447 -13.53 3.85 20.15
CA ASN A 447 -13.38 5.26 19.83
C ASN A 447 -14.24 5.57 18.57
N PRO A 448 -15.31 6.36 18.66
CA PRO A 448 -15.75 7.13 19.83
C PRO A 448 -16.09 6.28 21.05
N ALA A 449 -15.74 6.79 22.23
CA ALA A 449 -16.06 6.17 23.51
C ALA A 449 -17.45 6.58 24.00
N GLY A 450 -18.22 5.60 24.49
CA GLY A 450 -19.47 5.83 25.20
C GLY A 450 -19.24 6.05 26.71
N ASN A 451 -19.74 5.13 27.53
CA ASN A 451 -19.60 5.19 29.00
C ASN A 451 -18.25 4.64 29.50
N GLU A 452 -17.55 3.89 28.68
CA GLU A 452 -16.23 3.31 28.98
C GLU A 452 -15.43 3.07 27.70
N THR A 453 -14.11 3.00 27.86
CA THR A 453 -13.18 2.61 26.78
C THR A 453 -11.98 1.91 27.36
N ASN A 454 -11.19 1.26 26.53
CA ASN A 454 -9.99 0.52 26.91
C ASN A 454 -8.75 1.17 26.32
N ILE A 455 -7.70 1.22 27.12
CA ILE A 455 -6.40 1.71 26.76
C ILE A 455 -5.45 0.52 26.77
N TYR A 456 -4.92 0.16 25.60
CA TYR A 456 -4.02 -0.96 25.41
C TYR A 456 -2.58 -0.46 25.24
N PHE A 457 -1.62 -1.13 25.86
CA PHE A 457 -0.20 -0.85 25.65
C PHE A 457 0.65 -2.12 25.83
N THR A 458 1.78 -2.15 25.17
CA THR A 458 2.77 -3.24 25.28
C THR A 458 4.08 -2.67 25.80
N LEU A 459 4.75 -3.41 26.67
CA LEU A 459 6.07 -3.07 27.19
C LEU A 459 7.06 -4.17 26.82
N ASP A 460 8.24 -3.82 26.33
CA ASP A 460 9.33 -4.77 26.09
C ASP A 460 10.04 -5.19 27.37
N ASN A 461 10.13 -4.28 28.32
CA ASN A 461 10.82 -4.49 29.58
C ASN A 461 9.90 -4.17 30.76
N ILE A 462 10.37 -4.51 31.96
CA ILE A 462 9.71 -4.10 33.19
C ILE A 462 9.93 -2.60 33.37
N GLU A 463 8.85 -1.81 33.33
CA GLU A 463 8.92 -0.35 33.40
C GLU A 463 7.90 0.26 34.35
N LYS A 464 8.22 1.43 34.90
CA LYS A 464 7.29 2.24 35.66
C LYS A 464 6.54 3.17 34.71
N MET A 465 5.22 3.05 34.66
CA MET A 465 4.36 3.78 33.76
C MET A 465 3.42 4.72 34.52
N THR A 466 3.15 5.87 33.92
CA THR A 466 2.11 6.83 34.32
C THR A 466 1.12 6.97 33.17
N LEU A 467 -0.17 6.90 33.46
CA LEU A 467 -1.24 7.13 32.49
C LEU A 467 -2.00 8.39 32.88
N THR A 468 -2.13 9.32 31.94
CA THR A 468 -2.86 10.58 32.14
C THR A 468 -3.88 10.78 31.03
N ILE A 469 -5.07 11.23 31.40
CA ILE A 469 -6.13 11.60 30.46
C ILE A 469 -6.28 13.12 30.51
N MET A 470 -6.22 13.78 29.35
CA MET A 470 -6.38 15.23 29.20
C MET A 470 -7.52 15.56 28.24
N ASN A 471 -8.20 16.68 28.45
CA ASN A 471 -9.14 17.23 27.47
C ASN A 471 -8.42 18.09 26.42
N GLU A 472 -9.16 18.62 25.46
CA GLU A 472 -8.63 19.48 24.37
C GLU A 472 -8.05 20.82 24.85
N GLN A 473 -8.40 21.28 26.08
CA GLN A 473 -7.81 22.46 26.71
C GLN A 473 -6.53 22.15 27.51
N GLY A 474 -6.06 20.89 27.47
CA GLY A 474 -4.86 20.48 28.23
C GLY A 474 -5.12 20.23 29.73
N VAL A 475 -6.37 20.21 30.16
CA VAL A 475 -6.72 19.95 31.58
C VAL A 475 -6.69 18.45 31.83
N ILE A 476 -6.01 18.04 32.90
CA ILE A 476 -5.98 16.63 33.31
C ILE A 476 -7.34 16.27 33.88
N MET A 477 -7.98 15.30 33.25
CA MET A 477 -9.29 14.77 33.62
C MET A 477 -9.17 13.59 34.58
N ASP A 478 -8.17 12.72 34.36
CA ASP A 478 -7.93 11.53 35.17
C ASP A 478 -6.47 11.10 35.09
N SER A 479 -6.06 10.27 36.05
CA SER A 479 -4.74 9.64 36.06
C SER A 479 -4.88 8.23 36.63
N PRO A 480 -5.34 7.26 35.82
CA PRO A 480 -5.68 5.90 36.28
C PRO A 480 -4.55 5.20 37.03
N PHE A 481 -3.30 5.53 36.71
CA PHE A 481 -2.14 5.11 37.52
C PHE A 481 -0.96 6.09 37.35
N LYS A 482 -0.14 6.19 38.42
CA LYS A 482 1.06 7.01 38.46
C LYS A 482 2.25 6.18 38.91
N SER A 483 3.35 6.18 38.14
CA SER A 483 4.61 5.48 38.45
C SER A 483 4.40 4.01 38.86
N LYS A 484 3.41 3.33 38.28
CA LYS A 484 3.08 1.94 38.57
C LYS A 484 4.00 1.02 37.77
N LEU A 485 4.59 0.02 38.45
CA LEU A 485 5.46 -0.97 37.81
C LEU A 485 4.61 -1.99 37.04
N TYR A 486 4.97 -2.20 35.78
CA TYR A 486 4.38 -3.21 34.91
C TYR A 486 5.46 -4.16 34.40
N ALA A 487 5.11 -5.44 34.24
CA ALA A 487 5.97 -6.43 33.61
C ALA A 487 6.06 -6.18 32.09
N SER A 488 7.01 -6.81 31.41
CA SER A 488 6.99 -6.89 29.93
C SER A 488 5.74 -7.63 29.45
N GLY A 489 5.24 -7.28 28.26
CA GLY A 489 4.05 -7.87 27.64
C GLY A 489 2.90 -6.88 27.46
N GLN A 490 1.74 -7.42 27.12
CA GLN A 490 0.54 -6.63 26.83
C GLN A 490 -0.24 -6.28 28.11
N HIS A 491 -0.73 -5.06 28.16
CA HIS A 491 -1.51 -4.53 29.28
C HIS A 491 -2.77 -3.81 28.77
N ILE A 492 -3.82 -3.85 29.59
CA ILE A 492 -5.07 -3.15 29.35
C ILE A 492 -5.46 -2.35 30.59
N THR A 493 -5.94 -1.15 30.38
CA THR A 493 -6.54 -0.30 31.42
C THR A 493 -7.91 0.17 30.96
N LYS A 494 -8.93 -0.18 31.70
CA LYS A 494 -10.29 0.27 31.46
C LYS A 494 -10.47 1.67 32.00
N LEU A 495 -10.98 2.58 31.17
CA LEU A 495 -11.30 3.97 31.52
C LEU A 495 -12.82 4.14 31.57
N ASN A 496 -13.34 4.56 32.72
CA ASN A 496 -14.73 4.99 32.85
C ASN A 496 -14.85 6.44 32.36
N THR A 497 -15.69 6.66 31.36
CA THR A 497 -15.89 7.96 30.72
C THR A 497 -17.28 8.55 31.00
N GLN A 498 -18.09 7.95 31.90
CA GLN A 498 -19.47 8.36 32.14
C GLN A 498 -19.64 9.84 32.51
N ASP A 499 -18.68 10.40 33.23
CA ASP A 499 -18.71 11.79 33.68
C ASP A 499 -18.01 12.76 32.70
N TYR A 500 -17.50 12.26 31.57
CA TYR A 500 -16.83 13.08 30.57
C TYR A 500 -17.86 13.64 29.58
N LYS A 501 -17.66 14.88 29.16
CA LYS A 501 -18.49 15.54 28.14
C LYS A 501 -18.13 15.04 26.75
N SER A 502 -19.04 15.16 25.78
CA SER A 502 -18.68 14.96 24.37
C SER A 502 -17.56 15.91 23.97
N GLY A 503 -16.55 15.38 23.28
CA GLY A 503 -15.36 16.15 22.87
C GLY A 503 -14.14 15.29 22.62
N PHE A 504 -13.03 15.95 22.37
CA PHE A 504 -11.73 15.30 22.15
C PHE A 504 -10.96 15.16 23.46
N TYR A 505 -10.32 14.00 23.60
CA TYR A 505 -9.48 13.68 24.75
C TYR A 505 -8.16 13.05 24.28
N PHE A 506 -7.15 13.12 25.15
CA PHE A 506 -5.82 12.55 24.89
C PHE A 506 -5.46 11.61 26.03
N VAL A 507 -5.00 10.42 25.66
CA VAL A 507 -4.34 9.47 26.56
C VAL A 507 -2.85 9.67 26.44
N ILE A 508 -2.16 9.88 27.54
CA ILE A 508 -0.71 10.06 27.61
C ILE A 508 -0.14 8.95 28.49
N LEU A 509 0.67 8.08 27.92
CA LEU A 509 1.42 7.04 28.60
C LEU A 509 2.90 7.46 28.70
N ASP A 510 3.44 7.56 29.92
CA ASP A 510 4.74 8.15 30.22
C ASP A 510 5.57 7.19 31.09
N ASN A 511 6.78 6.83 30.68
CA ASN A 511 7.74 6.06 31.47
C ASN A 511 8.84 6.91 32.15
N GLY A 512 8.71 8.24 32.09
CA GLY A 512 9.69 9.18 32.63
C GLY A 512 10.82 9.54 31.66
N ILE A 513 11.00 8.79 30.57
CA ILE A 513 11.96 9.05 29.50
C ILE A 513 11.20 9.49 28.25
N LYS A 514 10.08 8.84 27.98
CA LYS A 514 9.28 9.01 26.77
C LYS A 514 7.81 9.11 27.10
N LYS A 515 7.10 9.97 26.33
CA LYS A 515 5.65 10.12 26.37
C LYS A 515 5.06 9.66 25.03
N MET A 516 4.07 8.77 25.12
CA MET A 516 3.25 8.34 23.99
C MET A 516 1.86 8.89 24.16
N THR A 517 1.24 9.37 23.08
CA THR A 517 -0.05 10.02 23.14
C THR A 517 -0.99 9.42 22.11
N GLN A 518 -2.23 9.15 22.53
CA GLN A 518 -3.34 8.76 21.65
C GLN A 518 -4.53 9.69 21.85
N LYS A 519 -5.17 10.08 20.75
CA LYS A 519 -6.39 10.89 20.75
C LYS A 519 -7.62 9.99 20.68
N PHE A 520 -8.65 10.31 21.43
CA PHE A 520 -9.94 9.65 21.31
C PHE A 520 -11.10 10.65 21.45
N VAL A 521 -12.28 10.23 21.03
CA VAL A 521 -13.49 11.04 21.02
C VAL A 521 -14.51 10.42 21.97
N ILE A 522 -15.22 11.25 22.71
CA ILE A 522 -16.40 10.84 23.47
C ILE A 522 -17.62 11.44 22.79
N THR A 523 -18.60 10.59 22.50
CA THR A 523 -19.91 10.99 21.97
C THR A 523 -21.01 10.57 22.94
N ARG A 524 -21.99 11.46 23.17
CA ARG A 524 -23.16 11.21 24.03
C ARG A 524 -24.41 11.67 23.31
#